data_2a2d57e5e66d15e2a54bbb53af9ddc99
#
_entry.id   2a2d57e5e66d15e2a54bbb53af9ddc99
#
_cell.length_a   1.000
_cell.length_b   1.000
_cell.length_c   1.000
_cell.angle_alpha   90.00
_cell.angle_beta   90.00
_cell.angle_gamma   90.00
#
_symmetry.space_group_name_H-M   'P 1'
#
loop_
_entity.id
_entity.type
_entity.pdbx_description
1 polymer ?
#
loop_
_entity_poly.entity_id
_entity_poly.type
_entity_poly.pdbx_seq_one_letter_code
_entity_poly.pdbx_strand_id
1 'polypeptide(L)'
;MKTSFEFEFMYKTGNSLVEFLDIFDMFPMDNGIRSRTSETQIDTPPLRKYTEDVVDYYKQALASNDPYIKYISFYHVMEYFYDEVFKRKMVTDLKNKITHPDFSYKDEDKIYEIAMFVKNRLRMNDRNRSRQRTGIFKICVK
;
A
#
# COMPACT_ATOMS: atom_id res chain seq x y z
N MET A 1 -5.40 16.72 -3.83
CA MET A 1 -4.23 17.60 -3.60
C MET A 1 -3.76 17.53 -2.16
N LYS A 2 -4.66 17.58 -1.15
CA LYS A 2 -4.37 17.46 0.28
C LYS A 2 -3.61 16.17 0.63
N THR A 3 -4.17 15.01 0.30
CA THR A 3 -3.57 13.68 0.55
C THR A 3 -2.15 13.54 -0.01
N SER A 4 -1.90 14.11 -1.19
CA SER A 4 -0.57 14.07 -1.81
C SER A 4 0.44 14.94 -1.06
N PHE A 5 0.01 16.09 -0.57
CA PHE A 5 0.83 16.96 0.26
C PHE A 5 1.16 16.32 1.61
N GLU A 6 0.16 15.74 2.28
CA GLU A 6 0.34 15.02 3.54
C GLU A 6 1.34 13.87 3.40
N PHE A 7 1.22 13.10 2.31
CA PHE A 7 2.15 12.01 2.04
C PHE A 7 3.59 12.51 1.84
N GLU A 8 3.79 13.52 0.99
CA GLU A 8 5.12 14.08 0.75
C GLU A 8 5.75 14.66 2.03
N PHE A 9 4.95 15.33 2.85
CA PHE A 9 5.39 15.83 4.14
C PHE A 9 5.82 14.69 5.05
N MET A 10 4.97 13.67 5.24
CA MET A 10 5.28 12.51 6.07
C MET A 10 6.51 11.75 5.58
N TYR A 11 6.65 11.60 4.26
CA TYR A 11 7.78 10.90 3.67
C TYR A 11 9.11 11.63 3.89
N LYS A 12 9.11 12.97 3.76
CA LYS A 12 10.31 13.79 3.94
C LYS A 12 10.69 14.02 5.40
N THR A 13 9.71 14.18 6.28
CA THR A 13 9.96 14.55 7.67
C THR A 13 9.89 13.40 8.66
N GLY A 14 9.27 12.27 8.27
CA GLY A 14 8.96 11.17 9.19
C GLY A 14 7.88 11.51 10.22
N ASN A 15 7.24 12.67 10.12
CA ASN A 15 6.21 13.14 11.05
C ASN A 15 4.83 13.06 10.40
N SER A 16 3.83 12.62 11.17
CA SER A 16 2.44 12.60 10.74
C SER A 16 1.79 13.95 10.97
N LEU A 17 0.99 14.43 9.98
CA LEU A 17 0.11 15.57 10.15
C LEU A 17 -1.21 15.12 10.76
N VAL A 18 -1.67 15.83 11.79
CA VAL A 18 -2.98 15.61 12.42
C VAL A 18 -3.86 16.81 12.10
N GLU A 19 -5.08 16.54 11.64
CA GLU A 19 -6.08 17.59 11.44
C GLU A 19 -6.82 17.85 12.74
N PHE A 20 -6.93 19.12 13.06
CA PHE A 20 -7.78 19.59 14.14
C PHE A 20 -9.05 20.21 13.54
N LEU A 21 -10.20 19.84 14.08
CA LEU A 21 -11.49 20.41 13.66
C LEU A 21 -11.71 21.80 14.28
N ASP A 22 -11.12 22.03 15.45
CA ASP A 22 -11.19 23.31 16.16
C ASP A 22 -9.79 23.79 16.53
N ILE A 23 -9.59 25.10 16.52
CA ILE A 23 -8.33 25.74 16.91
C ILE A 23 -8.02 25.46 18.42
N PHE A 24 -9.03 25.28 19.25
CA PHE A 24 -8.86 24.95 20.67
C PHE A 24 -8.31 23.53 20.89
N ASP A 25 -8.60 22.61 20.00
CA ASP A 25 -8.04 21.26 20.04
C ASP A 25 -6.55 21.24 19.69
N MET A 26 -6.06 22.29 19.03
CA MET A 26 -4.66 22.43 18.65
C MET A 26 -3.77 22.80 19.85
N PHE A 27 -4.34 23.39 20.90
CA PHE A 27 -3.62 23.83 22.09
C PHE A 27 -4.09 23.05 23.32
N PRO A 28 -3.72 21.76 23.49
CA PRO A 28 -3.97 21.08 24.75
C PRO A 28 -3.23 21.83 25.86
N MET A 29 -3.94 22.17 26.93
CA MET A 29 -3.43 22.95 28.06
C MET A 29 -2.33 22.23 28.84
N ASP A 30 -1.99 21.01 28.47
CA ASP A 30 -0.99 20.23 29.21
C ASP A 30 -0.02 19.54 28.24
N ASN A 31 1.27 19.73 28.52
CA ASN A 31 2.44 19.13 27.89
C ASN A 31 2.91 19.75 26.57
N GLY A 32 3.97 20.54 26.71
CA GLY A 32 4.70 21.16 25.61
C GLY A 32 5.01 20.22 24.47
N ILE A 33 4.39 20.47 23.34
CA ILE A 33 4.73 19.86 22.05
C ILE A 33 6.17 20.26 21.73
N ARG A 34 7.12 19.41 22.03
CA ARG A 34 8.47 19.53 21.46
C ARG A 34 8.39 19.09 20.00
N SER A 35 7.91 19.98 19.16
CA SER A 35 8.09 19.87 17.73
C SER A 35 9.59 19.92 17.42
N ARG A 36 10.21 18.77 17.22
CA ARG A 36 11.47 18.70 16.49
C ARG A 36 11.13 18.88 15.02
N THR A 37 10.82 20.08 14.63
CA THR A 37 10.80 20.47 13.22
C THR A 37 12.23 20.44 12.72
N SER A 38 12.62 19.34 12.10
CA SER A 38 13.68 19.38 11.11
C SER A 38 13.22 20.33 10.02
N GLU A 39 13.99 21.34 9.71
CA GLU A 39 13.73 22.28 8.61
C GLU A 39 13.79 21.54 7.27
N THR A 40 12.73 20.83 6.96
CA THR A 40 12.61 20.16 5.66
C THR A 40 11.73 21.04 4.80
N GLN A 41 12.34 21.82 3.92
CA GLN A 41 11.61 22.64 2.95
C GLN A 41 10.88 21.74 1.96
N ILE A 42 9.58 21.93 1.85
CA ILE A 42 8.76 21.34 0.78
C ILE A 42 8.66 22.41 -0.32
N ASP A 43 9.67 22.47 -1.18
CA ASP A 43 9.83 23.54 -2.16
C ASP A 43 8.88 23.40 -3.35
N THR A 44 8.32 22.23 -3.59
CA THR A 44 7.48 21.98 -4.76
C THR A 44 6.19 21.26 -4.38
N PRO A 45 5.04 21.66 -4.96
CA PRO A 45 3.80 20.94 -4.74
C PRO A 45 3.90 19.51 -5.29
N PRO A 46 3.26 18.52 -4.64
CA PRO A 46 3.30 17.15 -5.10
C PRO A 46 2.63 17.00 -6.46
N LEU A 47 3.38 16.48 -7.44
CA LEU A 47 2.91 16.23 -8.80
C LEU A 47 2.16 14.90 -8.94
N ARG A 48 2.22 14.04 -7.93
CA ARG A 48 1.64 12.70 -7.95
C ARG A 48 0.35 12.65 -7.14
N LYS A 49 -0.61 11.88 -7.66
CA LYS A 49 -1.84 11.55 -6.93
C LYS A 49 -1.64 10.20 -6.25
N TYR A 50 -1.83 10.17 -4.94
CA TYR A 50 -1.74 8.95 -4.14
C TYR A 50 -3.13 8.43 -3.77
N THR A 51 -3.24 7.12 -3.50
CA THR A 51 -4.48 6.50 -3.03
C THR A 51 -4.68 6.86 -1.56
N GLU A 52 -5.83 7.39 -1.24
CA GLU A 52 -6.17 7.94 0.08
C GLU A 52 -6.01 6.88 1.19
N ASP A 53 -6.66 5.72 1.03
CA ASP A 53 -6.59 4.63 2.01
C ASP A 53 -5.15 4.21 2.36
N VAL A 54 -4.26 4.16 1.36
CA VAL A 54 -2.86 3.79 1.56
C VAL A 54 -2.10 4.84 2.35
N VAL A 55 -2.39 6.12 2.09
CA VAL A 55 -1.79 7.24 2.80
C VAL A 55 -2.26 7.26 4.25
N ASP A 56 -3.53 6.96 4.51
CA ASP A 56 -4.09 6.91 5.86
C ASP A 56 -3.46 5.79 6.71
N TYR A 57 -3.28 4.60 6.15
CA TYR A 57 -2.53 3.54 6.83
C TYR A 57 -1.08 3.93 7.10
N TYR A 58 -0.42 4.59 6.15
CA TYR A 58 0.95 5.08 6.34
C TYR A 58 1.02 6.14 7.45
N LYS A 59 0.07 7.08 7.46
CA LYS A 59 -0.10 8.10 8.50
C LYS A 59 -0.30 7.46 9.88
N GLN A 60 -1.19 6.47 9.99
CA GLN A 60 -1.43 5.73 11.22
C GLN A 60 -0.17 5.01 11.72
N ALA A 61 0.60 4.41 10.81
CA ALA A 61 1.86 3.75 11.17
C ALA A 61 2.89 4.73 11.73
N LEU A 62 2.99 5.94 11.20
CA LEU A 62 3.92 6.96 11.69
C LEU A 62 3.45 7.59 13.01
N ALA A 63 2.15 7.83 13.15
CA ALA A 63 1.55 8.46 14.34
C ALA A 63 1.54 7.54 15.58
N SER A 64 1.49 6.22 15.38
CA SER A 64 1.41 5.27 16.49
C SER A 64 2.76 5.06 17.16
N ASN A 65 2.75 5.03 18.50
CA ASN A 65 3.88 4.58 19.31
C ASN A 65 3.80 3.07 19.63
N ASP A 66 2.65 2.44 19.37
CA ASP A 66 2.45 1.02 19.59
C ASP A 66 3.07 0.21 18.41
N PRO A 67 4.05 -0.68 18.70
CA PRO A 67 4.69 -1.49 17.65
C PRO A 67 3.72 -2.37 16.88
N TYR A 68 2.65 -2.84 17.52
CA TYR A 68 1.63 -3.69 16.89
C TYR A 68 0.80 -2.90 15.87
N ILE A 69 0.30 -1.73 16.27
CA ILE A 69 -0.46 -0.85 15.37
C ILE A 69 0.41 -0.41 14.20
N LYS A 70 1.66 -0.03 14.46
CA LYS A 70 2.65 0.33 13.44
C LYS A 70 2.86 -0.81 12.43
N TYR A 71 3.04 -2.03 12.93
CA TYR A 71 3.23 -3.20 12.09
C TYR A 71 2.00 -3.50 11.22
N ILE A 72 0.80 -3.52 11.80
CA ILE A 72 -0.45 -3.79 11.06
C ILE A 72 -0.69 -2.72 9.99
N SER A 73 -0.46 -1.46 10.31
CA SER A 73 -0.66 -0.36 9.36
C SER A 73 0.32 -0.45 8.18
N PHE A 74 1.60 -0.71 8.43
CA PHE A 74 2.56 -0.96 7.34
C PHE A 74 2.22 -2.22 6.54
N TYR A 75 1.68 -3.26 7.20
CA TYR A 75 1.24 -4.46 6.51
C TYR A 75 0.12 -4.16 5.50
N HIS A 76 -0.86 -3.33 5.85
CA HIS A 76 -1.92 -2.92 4.92
C HIS A 76 -1.39 -2.13 3.72
N VAL A 77 -0.41 -1.24 3.95
CA VAL A 77 0.29 -0.56 2.85
C VAL A 77 0.96 -1.57 1.92
N MET A 78 1.68 -2.55 2.47
CA MET A 78 2.34 -3.58 1.67
C MET A 78 1.34 -4.48 0.93
N GLU A 79 0.22 -4.85 1.56
CA GLU A 79 -0.83 -5.69 0.95
C GLU A 79 -1.42 -5.01 -0.29
N TYR A 80 -1.66 -3.71 -0.21
CA TYR A 80 -2.12 -2.93 -1.36
C TYR A 80 -1.12 -2.99 -2.54
N PHE A 81 0.15 -2.72 -2.28
CA PHE A 81 1.17 -2.76 -3.33
C PHE A 81 1.41 -4.17 -3.87
N TYR A 82 1.30 -5.20 -3.04
CA TYR A 82 1.43 -6.58 -3.47
C TYR A 82 0.37 -6.94 -4.51
N ASP A 83 -0.89 -6.58 -4.29
CA ASP A 83 -1.98 -6.82 -5.23
C ASP A 83 -1.79 -6.07 -6.54
N GLU A 84 -1.36 -4.82 -6.48
CA GLU A 84 -1.11 -4.02 -7.67
C GLU A 84 0.06 -4.58 -8.50
N VAL A 85 1.15 -4.97 -7.85
CA VAL A 85 2.30 -5.60 -8.52
C VAL A 85 1.92 -6.94 -9.14
N PHE A 86 1.17 -7.77 -8.40
CA PHE A 86 0.68 -9.04 -8.90
C PHE A 86 -0.20 -8.85 -10.15
N LYS A 87 -1.15 -7.93 -10.09
CA LYS A 87 -2.05 -7.61 -11.20
C LYS A 87 -1.28 -7.15 -12.45
N ARG A 88 -0.34 -6.22 -12.28
CA ARG A 88 0.50 -5.73 -13.38
C ARG A 88 1.31 -6.86 -14.01
N LYS A 89 1.95 -7.70 -13.19
CA LYS A 89 2.73 -8.84 -13.66
C LYS A 89 1.87 -9.84 -14.40
N MET A 90 0.69 -10.18 -13.87
CA MET A 90 -0.25 -11.09 -14.51
C MET A 90 -0.71 -10.58 -15.88
N VAL A 91 -1.05 -9.29 -15.98
CA VAL A 91 -1.44 -8.66 -17.25
C VAL A 91 -0.28 -8.67 -18.26
N THR A 92 0.93 -8.42 -17.82
CA THR A 92 2.13 -8.46 -18.69
C THR A 92 2.39 -9.87 -19.20
N ASP A 93 2.36 -10.87 -18.31
CA ASP A 93 2.56 -12.29 -18.66
C ASP A 93 1.46 -12.76 -19.66
N LEU A 94 0.21 -12.33 -19.43
CA LEU A 94 -0.91 -12.64 -20.30
C LEU A 94 -0.76 -12.00 -21.70
N LYS A 95 -0.38 -10.73 -21.75
CA LYS A 95 -0.09 -10.03 -23.01
C LYS A 95 0.99 -10.75 -23.80
N ASN A 96 2.10 -11.13 -23.15
CA ASN A 96 3.19 -11.85 -23.81
C ASN A 96 2.73 -13.19 -24.40
N LYS A 97 1.83 -13.92 -23.71
CA LYS A 97 1.27 -15.17 -24.22
C LYS A 97 0.35 -14.97 -25.41
N ILE A 98 -0.50 -13.94 -25.39
CA ILE A 98 -1.44 -13.64 -26.48
C ILE A 98 -0.72 -13.10 -27.73
N THR A 99 0.35 -12.34 -27.53
CA THR A 99 1.14 -11.78 -28.64
C THR A 99 2.22 -12.72 -29.18
N HIS A 100 2.35 -13.93 -28.58
CA HIS A 100 3.32 -14.91 -29.07
C HIS A 100 2.93 -15.39 -30.49
N PRO A 101 3.90 -15.57 -31.41
CA PRO A 101 3.62 -15.99 -32.78
C PRO A 101 2.83 -17.30 -32.91
N ASP A 102 3.01 -18.21 -31.96
CA ASP A 102 2.32 -19.50 -31.93
C ASP A 102 0.88 -19.42 -31.41
N PHE A 103 0.45 -18.26 -30.92
CA PHE A 103 -0.90 -18.09 -30.41
C PHE A 103 -1.88 -17.81 -31.54
N SER A 104 -2.94 -18.61 -31.62
CA SER A 104 -4.07 -18.35 -32.51
C SER A 104 -5.37 -18.35 -31.71
N TYR A 105 -6.16 -17.29 -31.89
CA TYR A 105 -7.50 -17.20 -31.28
C TYR A 105 -8.50 -18.22 -31.86
N LYS A 106 -8.17 -18.88 -32.97
CA LYS A 106 -8.99 -19.94 -33.60
C LYS A 106 -8.67 -21.32 -33.04
N ASP A 107 -7.59 -21.44 -32.28
CA ASP A 107 -7.13 -22.70 -31.67
C ASP A 107 -7.67 -22.76 -30.24
N GLU A 108 -8.64 -23.65 -30.03
CA GLU A 108 -9.30 -23.83 -28.73
C GLU A 108 -8.32 -24.32 -27.66
N ASP A 109 -7.35 -25.13 -28.00
CA ASP A 109 -6.35 -25.63 -27.06
C ASP A 109 -5.47 -24.51 -26.53
N LYS A 110 -5.09 -23.56 -27.38
CA LYS A 110 -4.32 -22.39 -26.98
C LYS A 110 -5.10 -21.44 -26.06
N ILE A 111 -6.39 -21.27 -26.32
CA ILE A 111 -7.27 -20.51 -25.42
C ILE A 111 -7.39 -21.21 -24.08
N TYR A 112 -7.54 -22.52 -24.07
CA TYR A 112 -7.62 -23.30 -22.84
C TYR A 112 -6.32 -23.24 -22.02
N GLU A 113 -5.16 -23.31 -22.67
CA GLU A 113 -3.85 -23.11 -22.01
C GLU A 113 -3.77 -21.76 -21.30
N ILE A 114 -4.23 -20.67 -21.92
CA ILE A 114 -4.28 -19.34 -21.29
C ILE A 114 -5.23 -19.32 -20.11
N ALA A 115 -6.42 -19.91 -20.22
CA ALA A 115 -7.37 -19.99 -19.13
C ALA A 115 -6.80 -20.76 -17.92
N MET A 116 -6.10 -21.87 -18.16
CA MET A 116 -5.43 -22.64 -17.13
C MET A 116 -4.25 -21.88 -16.49
N PHE A 117 -3.49 -21.13 -17.28
CA PHE A 117 -2.43 -20.27 -16.77
C PHE A 117 -2.99 -19.24 -15.79
N VAL A 118 -4.05 -18.51 -16.18
CA VAL A 118 -4.70 -17.50 -15.31
C VAL A 118 -5.23 -18.14 -14.03
N LYS A 119 -5.95 -19.26 -14.13
CA LYS A 119 -6.48 -20.00 -12.99
C LYS A 119 -5.37 -20.42 -12.01
N ASN A 120 -4.27 -20.96 -12.51
CA ASN A 120 -3.16 -21.39 -11.67
C ASN A 120 -2.47 -20.19 -10.97
N ARG A 121 -2.31 -19.07 -11.66
CA ARG A 121 -1.74 -17.85 -11.08
C ARG A 121 -2.61 -17.29 -9.96
N LEU A 122 -3.92 -17.23 -10.14
CA LEU A 122 -4.87 -16.78 -9.12
C LEU A 122 -4.84 -17.69 -7.89
N ARG A 123 -4.86 -19.02 -8.07
CA ARG A 123 -4.75 -19.98 -6.95
C ARG A 123 -3.44 -19.86 -6.18
N MET A 124 -2.33 -19.55 -6.84
CA MET A 124 -1.05 -19.30 -6.19
C MET A 124 -1.08 -18.03 -5.35
N ASN A 125 -1.69 -16.97 -5.87
CA ASN A 125 -1.86 -15.71 -5.15
C ASN A 125 -2.70 -15.89 -3.88
N ASP A 126 -3.84 -16.55 -3.98
CA ASP A 126 -4.72 -16.83 -2.84
C ASP A 126 -4.03 -17.67 -1.75
N ARG A 127 -3.25 -18.66 -2.14
CA ARG A 127 -2.45 -19.48 -1.19
C ARG A 127 -1.39 -18.64 -0.48
N ASN A 128 -0.72 -17.75 -1.17
CA ASN A 128 0.28 -16.88 -0.57
C ASN A 128 -0.36 -15.89 0.40
N ARG A 129 -1.48 -15.30 0.04
CA ARG A 129 -2.29 -14.45 0.93
C ARG A 129 -2.72 -15.17 2.22
N SER A 130 -3.24 -16.39 2.09
CA SER A 130 -3.67 -17.19 3.25
C SER A 130 -2.50 -17.50 4.18
N ARG A 131 -1.33 -17.84 3.63
CA ARG A 131 -0.11 -18.10 4.42
C ARG A 131 0.38 -16.87 5.17
N GLN A 132 0.35 -15.70 4.53
CA GLN A 132 0.75 -14.44 5.16
C GLN A 132 -0.17 -14.09 6.33
N ARG A 133 -1.50 -14.17 6.15
CA ARG A 133 -2.49 -13.95 7.22
C ARG A 133 -2.29 -14.90 8.40
N THR A 134 -2.10 -16.18 8.13
CA THR A 134 -1.86 -17.19 9.20
C THR A 134 -0.53 -16.95 9.92
N GLY A 135 0.50 -16.48 9.22
CA GLY A 135 1.79 -16.12 9.82
C GLY A 135 1.67 -14.95 10.78
N ILE A 136 0.87 -13.94 10.45
CA ILE A 136 0.62 -12.76 11.29
C ILE A 136 -0.09 -13.16 12.58
N PHE A 137 -1.13 -14.00 12.49
CA PHE A 137 -1.85 -14.48 13.68
C PHE A 137 -0.94 -15.25 14.66
N LYS A 138 0.05 -15.99 14.17
CA LYS A 138 1.00 -16.71 15.03
C LYS A 138 1.97 -15.78 15.77
N ILE A 139 2.30 -14.64 15.22
CA ILE A 139 3.19 -13.65 15.86
C ILE A 139 2.43 -12.87 16.93
N CYS A 140 1.13 -12.65 16.75
CA CYS A 140 0.30 -11.87 17.68
C CYS A 140 -0.16 -12.65 18.91
N VAL A 141 -0.02 -13.99 18.96
CA VAL A 141 -0.49 -14.86 20.07
C VAL A 141 0.65 -15.32 20.97
N LYS A 142 1.87 -14.83 20.79
CA LYS A 142 3.00 -15.04 21.70
C LYS A 142 3.30 -13.77 22.48
#